data_197d6bb17ba9d4232472ad5efc69f9a5
#
_entry.id   197d6bb17ba9d4232472ad5efc69f9a5
#
_cell.length_a   1.000
_cell.length_b   1.000
_cell.length_c   1.000
_cell.angle_alpha   90.00
_cell.angle_beta   90.00
_cell.angle_gamma   90.00
#
_symmetry.space_group_name_H-M   'P 1'
#
loop_
_entity.id
_entity.type
_entity.pdbx_description
1 polymer ?
#
loop_
_entity_poly.entity_id
_entity_poly.type
_entity_poly.pdbx_seq_one_letter_code
_entity_poly.pdbx_strand_id
1 'polypeptide(L)'
;KDNWLGPVATANALQNYTRCSALLSERDGRVLHGAQRLVEGKMAHGYFVAPTLAEAPAHHPLFREEMFLPIVMLCRVKDREEAMRLANDSPLGLTAGCYGNDEDVEYFFEHIEAGVTYANRPQGATTGAWPGYQPFGGWKGSGTTGKAIASFYYLAQYLREQSRTRVE
;
A
#
# COMPACT_ATOMS: atom_id res chain seq x y z
N LYS A 1 27.23 -0.11 3.01
CA LYS A 1 26.51 -0.50 4.25
C LYS A 1 25.49 0.57 4.68
N ASP A 2 25.52 1.74 4.06
CA ASP A 2 24.67 2.88 4.43
C ASP A 2 23.37 2.95 3.60
N ASN A 3 23.19 2.05 2.65
CA ASN A 3 21.97 1.95 1.82
C ASN A 3 20.97 0.99 2.47
N TRP A 4 19.80 1.47 2.76
CA TRP A 4 18.71 0.71 3.38
C TRP A 4 17.72 0.12 2.35
N LEU A 5 17.83 0.52 1.06
CA LEU A 5 17.03 -0.02 -0.04
C LEU A 5 17.90 -0.92 -0.92
N GLY A 6 17.45 -2.15 -1.15
CA GLY A 6 18.06 -3.13 -2.07
C GLY A 6 17.55 -2.98 -3.51
N PRO A 7 17.99 -3.89 -4.41
CA PRO A 7 17.48 -3.95 -5.78
C PRO A 7 16.02 -4.43 -5.80
N VAL A 8 15.32 -4.19 -6.92
CA VAL A 8 14.03 -4.86 -7.16
C VAL A 8 14.25 -6.37 -7.38
N ALA A 9 13.26 -7.17 -7.03
CA ALA A 9 13.45 -8.61 -6.80
C ALA A 9 13.75 -9.42 -8.08
N THR A 10 13.24 -8.99 -9.23
CA THR A 10 13.30 -9.78 -10.48
C THR A 10 13.54 -8.90 -11.70
N ALA A 11 13.92 -9.53 -12.82
CA ALA A 11 14.00 -8.84 -14.12
C ALA A 11 12.65 -8.26 -14.54
N ASN A 12 11.55 -8.96 -14.26
CA ASN A 12 10.20 -8.45 -14.55
C ASN A 12 9.87 -7.18 -13.71
N ALA A 13 10.30 -7.14 -12.46
CA ALA A 13 10.15 -5.95 -11.63
C ALA A 13 10.95 -4.76 -12.20
N LEU A 14 12.15 -5.01 -12.74
CA LEU A 14 12.92 -3.97 -13.43
C LEU A 14 12.22 -3.48 -14.71
N GLN A 15 11.66 -4.39 -15.51
CA GLN A 15 10.89 -4.02 -16.70
C GLN A 15 9.65 -3.22 -16.32
N ASN A 16 8.92 -3.65 -15.27
CA ASN A 16 7.77 -2.92 -14.77
C ASN A 16 8.15 -1.52 -14.24
N TYR A 17 9.28 -1.40 -13.55
CA TYR A 17 9.79 -0.10 -13.12
C TYR A 17 10.05 0.83 -14.30
N THR A 18 10.66 0.32 -15.37
CA THR A 18 10.93 1.10 -16.60
C THR A 18 9.62 1.55 -17.25
N ARG A 19 8.64 0.65 -17.37
CA ARG A 19 7.30 0.95 -17.88
C ARG A 19 6.59 2.03 -17.04
N CYS A 20 6.56 1.86 -15.73
CA CYS A 20 5.92 2.83 -14.83
C CYS A 20 6.62 4.20 -14.90
N SER A 21 7.95 4.22 -14.94
CA SER A 21 8.72 5.47 -15.06
C SER A 21 8.42 6.20 -16.37
N ALA A 22 8.27 5.48 -17.49
CA ALA A 22 7.88 6.07 -18.77
C ALA A 22 6.46 6.65 -18.71
N LEU A 23 5.49 5.90 -18.16
CA LEU A 23 4.11 6.37 -17.99
C LEU A 23 4.01 7.64 -17.15
N LEU A 24 4.83 7.79 -16.10
CA LEU A 24 4.87 9.00 -15.29
C LEU A 24 5.26 10.24 -16.12
N SER A 25 6.09 10.06 -17.16
CA SER A 25 6.51 11.17 -18.01
C SER A 25 5.55 11.45 -19.17
N GLU A 26 4.72 10.47 -19.55
CA GLU A 26 3.85 10.54 -20.73
C GLU A 26 2.41 10.98 -20.43
N ARG A 27 1.95 10.83 -19.18
CA ARG A 27 0.54 10.96 -18.78
C ARG A 27 0.30 12.07 -17.75
N ASP A 28 0.74 13.28 -18.03
CA ASP A 28 0.58 14.44 -17.15
C ASP A 28 1.25 14.26 -15.76
N GLY A 29 2.08 13.24 -15.62
CA GLY A 29 2.88 13.03 -14.43
C GLY A 29 4.15 13.87 -14.48
N ARG A 30 4.62 14.24 -13.29
CA ARG A 30 5.87 14.97 -13.10
C ARG A 30 6.78 14.20 -12.17
N VAL A 31 7.87 13.67 -12.67
CA VAL A 31 8.91 13.06 -11.85
C VAL A 31 9.63 14.15 -11.06
N LEU A 32 9.60 14.04 -9.75
CA LEU A 32 10.29 14.96 -8.83
C LEU A 32 11.68 14.45 -8.46
N HIS A 33 11.84 13.12 -8.39
CA HIS A 33 13.09 12.46 -8.10
C HIS A 33 13.09 11.02 -8.63
N GLY A 34 14.27 10.49 -9.01
CA GLY A 34 14.44 9.09 -9.42
C GLY A 34 14.05 8.81 -10.87
N ALA A 35 13.23 7.78 -11.10
CA ALA A 35 12.76 7.27 -12.39
C ALA A 35 13.87 6.73 -13.30
N GLN A 36 15.00 6.26 -12.73
CA GLN A 36 16.12 5.75 -13.51
C GLN A 36 16.69 4.45 -12.93
N ARG A 37 17.20 3.60 -13.79
CA ARG A 37 18.01 2.45 -13.40
C ARG A 37 19.39 2.93 -12.96
N LEU A 38 19.92 2.32 -11.90
CA LEU A 38 21.27 2.57 -11.40
C LEU A 38 22.22 1.53 -12.01
N VAL A 39 23.21 1.98 -12.77
CA VAL A 39 24.12 1.10 -13.53
C VAL A 39 25.59 1.38 -13.24
N GLU A 40 25.90 2.19 -12.23
CA GLU A 40 27.27 2.53 -11.90
C GLU A 40 27.92 1.54 -10.95
N GLY A 41 29.17 1.19 -11.21
CA GLY A 41 29.98 0.32 -10.34
C GLY A 41 29.30 -1.03 -10.07
N LYS A 42 29.16 -1.40 -8.82
CA LYS A 42 28.56 -2.68 -8.41
C LYS A 42 27.08 -2.79 -8.74
N MET A 43 26.38 -1.68 -8.93
CA MET A 43 24.94 -1.67 -9.25
C MET A 43 24.66 -2.14 -10.67
N ALA A 44 25.66 -2.12 -11.58
CA ALA A 44 25.54 -2.65 -12.93
C ALA A 44 25.16 -4.14 -12.98
N HIS A 45 25.53 -4.90 -11.95
CA HIS A 45 25.33 -6.34 -11.90
C HIS A 45 24.01 -6.76 -11.22
N GLY A 46 23.10 -5.82 -10.97
CA GLY A 46 21.82 -6.09 -10.32
C GLY A 46 20.67 -5.27 -10.88
N TYR A 47 19.49 -5.46 -10.29
CA TYR A 47 18.26 -4.76 -10.69
C TYR A 47 18.06 -3.50 -9.83
N PHE A 48 19.10 -2.69 -9.73
CA PHE A 48 19.05 -1.46 -8.93
C PHE A 48 18.34 -0.35 -9.67
N VAL A 49 17.41 0.29 -8.96
CA VAL A 49 16.64 1.43 -9.46
C VAL A 49 16.64 2.54 -8.41
N ALA A 50 16.53 3.77 -8.86
CA ALA A 50 16.42 4.90 -7.94
C ALA A 50 15.02 4.92 -7.30
N PRO A 51 14.91 5.13 -5.98
CA PRO A 51 13.62 5.47 -5.37
C PRO A 51 13.01 6.66 -6.10
N THR A 52 11.73 6.54 -6.45
CA THR A 52 11.07 7.51 -7.32
C THR A 52 9.96 8.22 -6.58
N LEU A 53 9.95 9.54 -6.69
CA LEU A 53 8.86 10.41 -6.25
C LEU A 53 8.30 11.13 -7.47
N ALA A 54 7.00 11.03 -7.67
CA ALA A 54 6.30 11.69 -8.75
C ALA A 54 5.00 12.36 -8.27
N GLU A 55 4.58 13.40 -8.95
CA GLU A 55 3.29 14.05 -8.77
C GLU A 55 2.46 13.82 -10.04
N ALA A 56 1.19 13.47 -9.90
CA ALA A 56 0.29 13.27 -11.02
C ALA A 56 -1.17 13.59 -10.63
N PRO A 57 -2.04 13.90 -11.61
CA PRO A 57 -3.46 14.10 -11.33
C PRO A 57 -4.13 12.79 -10.92
N ALA A 58 -5.23 12.87 -10.17
CA ALA A 58 -5.92 11.72 -9.57
C ALA A 58 -6.36 10.64 -10.58
N HIS A 59 -6.57 11.00 -11.84
CA HIS A 59 -6.96 10.08 -12.90
C HIS A 59 -5.79 9.29 -13.52
N HIS A 60 -4.56 9.56 -13.07
CA HIS A 60 -3.39 8.85 -13.59
C HIS A 60 -3.48 7.33 -13.28
N PRO A 61 -3.28 6.44 -14.29
CA PRO A 61 -3.57 5.01 -14.15
C PRO A 61 -2.76 4.31 -13.05
N LEU A 62 -1.55 4.78 -12.75
CA LEU A 62 -0.70 4.19 -11.72
C LEU A 62 -1.23 4.38 -10.29
N PHE A 63 -2.21 5.25 -10.03
CA PHE A 63 -2.89 5.28 -8.73
C PHE A 63 -3.82 4.08 -8.52
N ARG A 64 -4.15 3.34 -9.58
CA ARG A 64 -5.02 2.17 -9.53
C ARG A 64 -4.29 0.85 -9.71
N GLU A 65 -2.98 0.90 -9.93
CA GLU A 65 -2.13 -0.25 -10.15
C GLU A 65 -1.26 -0.53 -8.92
N GLU A 66 -1.27 -1.76 -8.44
CA GLU A 66 -0.35 -2.21 -7.40
C GLU A 66 1.01 -2.52 -8.04
N MET A 67 1.92 -1.57 -7.96
CA MET A 67 3.18 -1.62 -8.72
C MET A 67 4.24 -2.57 -8.13
N PHE A 68 4.28 -2.76 -6.80
CA PHE A 68 5.37 -3.45 -6.07
C PHE A 68 6.76 -2.89 -6.36
N LEU A 69 6.87 -1.57 -6.45
CA LEU A 69 8.07 -0.85 -6.84
C LEU A 69 8.38 0.28 -5.86
N PRO A 70 9.63 0.75 -5.78
CA PRO A 70 10.00 1.89 -4.96
C PRO A 70 9.58 3.21 -5.64
N ILE A 71 8.29 3.36 -5.90
CA ILE A 71 7.67 4.54 -6.50
C ILE A 71 6.60 5.06 -5.55
N VAL A 72 6.68 6.33 -5.19
CA VAL A 72 5.67 7.06 -4.44
C VAL A 72 5.04 8.10 -5.36
N MET A 73 3.73 8.11 -5.43
CA MET A 73 2.97 9.08 -6.21
C MET A 73 2.22 10.04 -5.30
N LEU A 74 2.25 11.31 -5.64
CA LEU A 74 1.54 12.38 -4.98
C LEU A 74 0.39 12.86 -5.86
N CYS A 75 -0.75 13.11 -5.25
CA CYS A 75 -1.87 13.81 -5.86
C CYS A 75 -2.28 14.97 -4.95
N ARG A 76 -2.44 16.17 -5.50
CA ARG A 76 -2.98 17.30 -4.75
C ARG A 76 -4.49 17.24 -4.77
N VAL A 77 -5.08 17.52 -3.64
CA VAL A 77 -6.52 17.57 -3.44
C VAL A 77 -6.91 18.91 -2.83
N LYS A 78 -8.16 19.31 -2.98
CA LYS A 78 -8.65 20.60 -2.49
C LYS A 78 -9.00 20.58 -1.00
N ASP A 79 -9.50 19.42 -0.51
CA ASP A 79 -9.99 19.25 0.86
C ASP A 79 -9.91 17.79 1.30
N ARG A 80 -10.22 17.51 2.57
CA ARG A 80 -10.18 16.18 3.15
C ARG A 80 -11.26 15.24 2.58
N GLU A 81 -12.39 15.79 2.17
CA GLU A 81 -13.48 15.03 1.56
C GLU A 81 -13.06 14.47 0.20
N GLU A 82 -12.37 15.27 -0.60
CA GLU A 82 -11.80 14.80 -1.85
C GLU A 82 -10.68 13.78 -1.61
N ALA A 83 -9.80 14.03 -0.64
CA ALA A 83 -8.76 13.08 -0.25
C ALA A 83 -9.35 11.71 0.09
N MET A 84 -10.39 11.69 0.94
CA MET A 84 -11.07 10.47 1.38
C MET A 84 -11.75 9.74 0.21
N ARG A 85 -12.47 10.48 -0.61
CA ARG A 85 -13.13 9.91 -1.79
C ARG A 85 -12.13 9.24 -2.73
N LEU A 86 -11.00 9.90 -3.00
CA LEU A 86 -9.95 9.35 -3.86
C LEU A 86 -9.21 8.17 -3.21
N ALA A 87 -8.93 8.23 -1.93
CA ALA A 87 -8.31 7.12 -1.20
C ALA A 87 -9.20 5.86 -1.21
N ASN A 88 -10.52 6.06 -1.08
CA ASN A 88 -11.49 4.96 -1.14
C ASN A 88 -11.82 4.50 -2.56
N ASP A 89 -11.54 5.31 -3.58
CA ASP A 89 -11.71 4.94 -4.98
C ASP A 89 -10.57 4.03 -5.49
N SER A 90 -10.35 2.94 -4.75
CA SER A 90 -9.37 1.89 -5.06
C SER A 90 -10.03 0.52 -4.92
N PRO A 91 -9.72 -0.46 -5.79
CA PRO A 91 -10.17 -1.84 -5.62
C PRO A 91 -9.47 -2.55 -4.47
N LEU A 92 -8.44 -1.94 -3.89
CA LEU A 92 -7.62 -2.46 -2.81
C LEU A 92 -7.84 -1.66 -1.52
N GLY A 93 -7.66 -2.31 -0.37
CA GLY A 93 -7.83 -1.69 0.93
C GLY A 93 -7.04 -2.41 2.02
N LEU A 94 -5.72 -2.59 1.81
CA LEU A 94 -4.88 -3.28 2.80
C LEU A 94 -4.51 -2.33 3.94
N THR A 95 -3.79 -1.26 3.63
CA THR A 95 -3.32 -0.29 4.63
C THR A 95 -3.59 1.13 4.18
N ALA A 96 -3.92 2.00 5.13
CA ALA A 96 -4.02 3.43 4.92
C ALA A 96 -3.49 4.20 6.14
N GLY A 97 -2.93 5.38 5.91
CA GLY A 97 -2.43 6.26 6.96
C GLY A 97 -2.86 7.70 6.77
N CYS A 98 -3.07 8.39 7.87
CA CYS A 98 -3.38 9.81 7.92
C CYS A 98 -2.31 10.57 8.72
N TYR A 99 -1.98 11.76 8.27
CA TYR A 99 -1.15 12.70 9.00
C TYR A 99 -1.89 14.04 9.03
N GLY A 100 -2.36 14.43 10.19
CA GLY A 100 -3.20 15.60 10.37
C GLY A 100 -3.46 15.93 11.84
N ASN A 101 -4.33 16.89 12.09
CA ASN A 101 -4.84 17.20 13.42
C ASN A 101 -5.85 16.13 13.89
N ASP A 102 -6.32 16.25 15.13
CA ASP A 102 -7.23 15.26 15.73
C ASP A 102 -8.56 15.15 14.95
N GLU A 103 -9.11 16.25 14.46
CA GLU A 103 -10.36 16.26 13.68
C GLU A 103 -10.20 15.51 12.35
N ASP A 104 -9.08 15.71 11.65
CA ASP A 104 -8.79 15.02 10.40
C ASP A 104 -8.53 13.52 10.63
N VAL A 105 -7.90 13.17 11.74
CA VAL A 105 -7.64 11.78 12.14
C VAL A 105 -8.94 11.04 12.45
N GLU A 106 -9.83 11.63 13.25
CA GLU A 106 -11.14 11.03 13.55
C GLU A 106 -11.97 10.86 12.27
N TYR A 107 -12.05 11.90 11.43
CA TYR A 107 -12.70 11.81 10.13
C TYR A 107 -12.12 10.68 9.27
N PHE A 108 -10.79 10.55 9.24
CA PHE A 108 -10.11 9.48 8.52
C PHE A 108 -10.51 8.10 9.03
N PHE A 109 -10.47 7.86 10.35
CA PHE A 109 -10.80 6.55 10.92
C PHE A 109 -12.27 6.15 10.70
N GLU A 110 -13.18 7.12 10.65
CA GLU A 110 -14.60 6.85 10.42
C GLU A 110 -14.93 6.50 8.96
N HIS A 111 -14.12 6.99 7.98
CA HIS A 111 -14.51 6.94 6.58
C HIS A 111 -13.59 6.12 5.69
N ILE A 112 -12.38 5.77 6.13
CA ILE A 112 -11.43 5.04 5.28
C ILE A 112 -11.81 3.57 5.13
N GLU A 113 -11.76 3.07 3.90
CA GLU A 113 -12.07 1.67 3.56
C GLU A 113 -10.79 0.82 3.46
N ALA A 114 -10.09 0.65 4.56
CA ALA A 114 -8.89 -0.18 4.65
C ALA A 114 -8.90 -1.04 5.92
N GLY A 115 -8.29 -2.22 5.84
CA GLY A 115 -8.28 -3.18 6.95
C GLY A 115 -7.27 -2.86 8.05
N VAL A 116 -6.21 -2.12 7.73
CA VAL A 116 -5.20 -1.65 8.68
C VAL A 116 -5.04 -0.15 8.52
N THR A 117 -5.29 0.58 9.61
CA THR A 117 -5.24 2.04 9.61
C THR A 117 -4.30 2.56 10.68
N TYR A 118 -3.66 3.70 10.42
CA TYR A 118 -2.81 4.38 11.40
C TYR A 118 -2.85 5.89 11.18
N ALA A 119 -2.54 6.65 12.24
CA ALA A 119 -2.44 8.10 12.16
C ALA A 119 -1.13 8.61 12.79
N ASN A 120 -0.58 9.68 12.26
CA ASN A 120 0.56 10.44 12.78
C ASN A 120 1.76 9.58 13.19
N ARG A 121 1.98 8.48 12.50
CA ARG A 121 3.03 7.53 12.79
C ARG A 121 4.37 8.03 12.26
N PRO A 122 5.40 8.25 13.11
CA PRO A 122 6.65 8.86 12.70
C PRO A 122 7.51 7.99 11.78
N GLN A 123 7.30 6.66 11.82
CA GLN A 123 7.98 5.71 10.94
C GLN A 123 6.97 4.73 10.37
N GLY A 124 6.81 4.75 9.04
CA GLY A 124 5.92 3.84 8.35
C GLY A 124 6.45 2.42 8.35
N ALA A 125 5.83 1.50 9.09
CA ALA A 125 5.83 0.14 8.62
C ALA A 125 4.77 0.05 7.52
N THR A 126 5.10 -0.54 6.40
CA THR A 126 4.18 -0.70 5.28
C THR A 126 2.91 -1.46 5.64
N THR A 127 2.98 -2.31 6.66
CA THR A 127 1.85 -3.08 7.15
C THR A 127 0.95 -2.31 8.10
N GLY A 128 1.45 -1.28 8.79
CA GLY A 128 0.68 -0.51 9.76
C GLY A 128 0.30 -1.26 11.04
N ALA A 129 0.22 -2.58 11.03
CA ALA A 129 -0.18 -3.41 12.16
C ALA A 129 1.01 -4.06 12.88
N TRP A 130 0.83 -4.31 14.19
CA TRP A 130 1.77 -5.05 15.01
C TRP A 130 1.27 -6.50 15.18
N PRO A 131 1.89 -7.49 14.53
CA PRO A 131 1.52 -8.89 14.69
C PRO A 131 1.51 -9.30 16.16
N GLY A 132 0.45 -9.99 16.59
CA GLY A 132 0.25 -10.40 17.98
C GLY A 132 -0.54 -9.40 18.83
N TYR A 133 -0.64 -8.15 18.43
CA TYR A 133 -1.47 -7.12 19.06
C TYR A 133 -2.67 -6.74 18.21
N GLN A 134 -2.44 -6.63 16.90
CA GLN A 134 -3.43 -6.14 15.97
C GLN A 134 -3.64 -7.15 14.85
N PRO A 135 -4.88 -7.38 14.43
CA PRO A 135 -5.17 -8.15 13.24
C PRO A 135 -4.54 -7.48 12.01
N PHE A 136 -4.01 -8.30 11.10
CA PHE A 136 -3.49 -7.83 9.82
C PHE A 136 -4.28 -8.46 8.67
N GLY A 137 -5.03 -7.64 7.94
CA GLY A 137 -5.80 -8.07 6.78
C GLY A 137 -6.46 -6.90 6.09
N GLY A 138 -6.75 -7.08 4.80
CA GLY A 138 -7.29 -6.05 3.95
C GLY A 138 -8.81 -6.14 3.78
N TRP A 139 -9.37 -5.04 3.34
CA TRP A 139 -10.71 -4.94 2.80
C TRP A 139 -10.69 -5.00 1.28
N LYS A 140 -11.83 -4.99 0.65
CA LYS A 140 -11.98 -5.04 -0.81
C LYS A 140 -11.17 -6.20 -1.42
N GLY A 141 -10.46 -5.98 -2.51
CA GLY A 141 -9.60 -6.98 -3.14
C GLY A 141 -8.36 -7.39 -2.33
N SER A 142 -8.06 -6.69 -1.24
CA SER A 142 -6.93 -7.02 -0.36
C SER A 142 -7.28 -8.02 0.74
N GLY A 143 -8.50 -8.52 0.81
CA GLY A 143 -8.94 -9.51 1.78
C GLY A 143 -10.03 -10.42 1.22
N THR A 144 -10.10 -11.68 1.71
CA THR A 144 -11.05 -12.67 1.19
C THR A 144 -12.19 -13.00 2.16
N THR A 145 -12.00 -12.88 3.45
CA THR A 145 -12.95 -13.37 4.46
C THR A 145 -13.42 -12.31 5.45
N GLY A 146 -12.85 -11.12 5.44
CA GLY A 146 -13.05 -10.12 6.50
C GLY A 146 -12.47 -10.53 7.86
N LYS A 147 -11.74 -11.65 7.94
CA LYS A 147 -11.06 -12.13 9.14
C LYS A 147 -9.55 -12.09 8.92
N ALA A 148 -8.91 -11.17 9.61
CA ALA A 148 -7.50 -10.88 9.45
C ALA A 148 -6.60 -11.92 10.13
N ILE A 149 -5.38 -12.08 9.63
CA ILE A 149 -4.31 -12.83 10.28
C ILE A 149 -4.07 -12.24 11.69
N ALA A 150 -3.75 -13.09 12.65
CA ALA A 150 -3.58 -12.73 14.06
C ALA A 150 -4.84 -12.15 14.75
N SER A 151 -6.03 -12.32 14.18
CA SER A 151 -7.29 -12.05 14.83
C SER A 151 -7.77 -13.27 15.65
N PHE A 152 -8.64 -13.03 16.65
CA PHE A 152 -9.28 -14.09 17.43
C PHE A 152 -10.11 -15.04 16.56
N TYR A 153 -10.58 -14.59 15.42
CA TYR A 153 -11.42 -15.35 14.49
C TYR A 153 -10.64 -16.06 13.40
N TYR A 154 -9.31 -15.90 13.34
CA TYR A 154 -8.50 -16.44 12.23
C TYR A 154 -8.59 -17.96 12.14
N LEU A 155 -8.41 -18.66 13.25
CA LEU A 155 -8.49 -20.12 13.27
C LEU A 155 -9.93 -20.62 13.07
N ALA A 156 -10.92 -19.93 13.62
CA ALA A 156 -12.33 -20.33 13.54
C ALA A 156 -12.84 -20.47 12.09
N GLN A 157 -12.32 -19.68 11.15
CA GLN A 157 -12.71 -19.76 9.74
C GLN A 157 -12.27 -21.07 9.04
N TYR A 158 -11.36 -21.83 9.64
CA TYR A 158 -10.91 -23.14 9.15
C TYR A 158 -11.56 -24.31 9.87
N LEU A 159 -12.39 -24.05 10.87
CA LEU A 159 -13.08 -25.04 11.69
C LEU A 159 -14.53 -25.19 11.24
N ARG A 160 -15.11 -26.33 11.55
CA ARG A 160 -16.52 -26.61 11.35
C ARG A 160 -17.19 -26.91 12.68
N GLU A 161 -18.32 -26.30 12.94
CA GLU A 161 -19.15 -26.60 14.09
C GLU A 161 -19.94 -27.89 13.85
N GLN A 162 -20.10 -28.71 14.89
CA GLN A 162 -20.89 -29.93 14.85
C GLN A 162 -21.70 -30.08 16.15
N SER A 163 -23.03 -30.15 16.02
CA SER A 163 -23.90 -30.57 17.12
C SER A 163 -23.97 -32.08 17.19
N ARG A 164 -23.87 -32.65 18.39
CA ARG A 164 -24.03 -34.08 18.65
C ARG A 164 -25.05 -34.27 19.80
N THR A 165 -26.12 -35.04 19.56
CA THR A 165 -27.08 -35.43 20.56
C THR A 165 -27.04 -36.95 20.70
N ARG A 166 -26.95 -37.42 21.95
CA ARG A 166 -27.05 -38.84 22.31
C ARG A 166 -28.19 -38.99 23.34
N VAL A 167 -29.16 -39.84 23.02
CA VAL A 167 -30.24 -40.24 23.93
C VAL A 167 -29.87 -41.63 24.44
N GLU A 168 -29.89 -41.83 25.78
CA GLU A 168 -29.66 -43.12 26.44
C GLU A 168 -30.98 -43.86 26.61
#